data_2920943de4448a2bc7a56d35bc934975
#
_entry.id   2920943de4448a2bc7a56d35bc934975
#
_cell.length_a   1.000
_cell.length_b   1.000
_cell.length_c   1.000
_cell.angle_alpha   90.00
_cell.angle_beta   90.00
_cell.angle_gamma   90.00
#
_symmetry.space_group_name_H-M   'P 1'
#
loop_
_entity.id
_entity.type
_entity.pdbx_description
1 polymer ?
#
loop_
_entity_poly.entity_id
_entity_poly.type
_entity_poly.pdbx_seq_one_letter_code
_entity_poly.pdbx_strand_id
1 'polypeptide(L)'
;IIRWLIFAPVRSLAESLKSARTGNSDTNKLLADSFFFQPLTNEVTNIRRSLLEARIAASEEAKVSLERLDSPWTAERLKQFIKNTLHGRTIVVVSNREPYIHTKIGNKINYYFPASGMVTAIEPVMQATGGTWIAHGSGDADKLVVDKNDRLQVPPDDPKYTLRRVWLTDDEEKGYYYGFSNEALYPLCLMAHTRPIFSE
;
A
#
# COMPACT_ATOMS: atom_id res chain seq x y z
N ILE A 1 37.05 5.75 -31.61
CA ILE A 1 35.98 6.02 -32.59
C ILE A 1 34.90 4.91 -32.54
N ILE A 2 35.25 3.61 -32.68
CA ILE A 2 34.29 2.47 -32.68
C ILE A 2 33.47 2.41 -31.40
N ARG A 3 34.07 2.68 -30.24
CA ARG A 3 33.42 2.66 -28.93
C ARG A 3 32.30 3.71 -28.81
N TRP A 4 32.43 4.85 -29.47
CA TRP A 4 31.41 5.92 -29.46
C TRP A 4 30.29 5.68 -30.49
N LEU A 5 30.61 5.06 -31.62
CA LEU A 5 29.67 4.82 -32.72
C LEU A 5 28.69 3.67 -32.41
N ILE A 6 29.07 2.68 -31.62
CA ILE A 6 28.28 1.47 -31.37
C ILE A 6 27.72 1.46 -29.94
N PHE A 7 28.56 1.71 -28.93
CA PHE A 7 28.13 1.58 -27.52
C PHE A 7 27.18 2.67 -27.07
N ALA A 8 27.34 3.91 -27.54
CA ALA A 8 26.43 5.00 -27.13
C ALA A 8 24.99 4.79 -27.62
N PRO A 9 24.75 4.43 -28.92
CA PRO A 9 23.39 4.14 -29.39
C PRO A 9 22.75 2.92 -28.72
N VAL A 10 23.52 1.84 -28.50
CA VAL A 10 23.01 0.62 -27.83
C VAL A 10 22.61 0.89 -26.38
N ARG A 11 23.41 1.68 -25.68
CA ARG A 11 23.08 2.08 -24.30
C ARG A 11 21.84 2.96 -24.24
N SER A 12 21.71 3.91 -25.15
CA SER A 12 20.51 4.76 -25.28
C SER A 12 19.25 3.95 -25.58
N LEU A 13 19.33 2.93 -26.45
CA LEU A 13 18.23 2.00 -26.72
C LEU A 13 17.84 1.19 -25.47
N ALA A 14 18.83 0.68 -24.75
CA ALA A 14 18.60 -0.07 -23.51
C ALA A 14 17.93 0.80 -22.41
N GLU A 15 18.37 2.06 -22.30
CA GLU A 15 17.76 3.02 -21.36
C GLU A 15 16.32 3.39 -21.79
N SER A 16 16.06 3.54 -23.09
CA SER A 16 14.71 3.78 -23.62
C SER A 16 13.74 2.60 -23.38
N LEU A 17 14.22 1.36 -23.55
CA LEU A 17 13.42 0.16 -23.23
C LEU A 17 13.16 0.04 -21.72
N LYS A 18 14.14 0.39 -20.90
CA LYS A 18 13.97 0.39 -19.44
C LYS A 18 12.96 1.44 -18.99
N SER A 19 13.01 2.66 -19.55
CA SER A 19 12.05 3.73 -19.25
C SER A 19 10.64 3.40 -19.73
N ALA A 20 10.48 2.76 -20.88
CA ALA A 20 9.17 2.27 -21.35
C ALA A 20 8.55 1.25 -20.39
N ARG A 21 9.38 0.41 -19.75
CA ARG A 21 8.93 -0.55 -18.74
C ARG A 21 8.51 0.13 -17.44
N THR A 22 9.16 1.22 -17.05
CA THR A 22 8.88 1.94 -15.79
C THR A 22 7.85 3.06 -15.92
N GLY A 23 7.36 3.36 -17.14
CA GLY A 23 6.33 4.37 -17.39
C GLY A 23 6.81 5.81 -17.37
N ASN A 24 8.13 6.05 -17.38
CA ASN A 24 8.70 7.40 -17.39
C ASN A 24 8.92 7.90 -18.82
N SER A 25 8.28 9.01 -19.21
CA SER A 25 8.17 9.47 -20.61
C SER A 25 9.26 10.44 -21.08
N ASP A 26 10.27 10.78 -20.27
CA ASP A 26 11.17 11.91 -20.53
C ASP A 26 12.40 11.66 -21.43
N THR A 27 12.52 10.50 -22.05
CA THR A 27 13.74 10.17 -22.85
C THR A 27 13.61 10.31 -24.36
N ASN A 28 12.78 11.22 -24.84
CA ASN A 28 12.54 11.40 -26.29
C ASN A 28 13.70 12.09 -27.05
N LYS A 29 14.83 12.41 -26.43
CA LYS A 29 15.80 13.37 -27.01
C LYS A 29 17.09 12.77 -27.59
N LEU A 30 17.33 11.48 -27.56
CA LEU A 30 18.65 10.91 -27.87
C LEU A 30 18.71 9.86 -28.99
N LEU A 31 17.65 9.59 -29.72
CA LEU A 31 17.63 8.53 -30.73
C LEU A 31 17.76 9.01 -32.19
N ALA A 32 17.97 10.31 -32.43
CA ALA A 32 17.74 10.90 -33.75
C ALA A 32 18.89 10.80 -34.77
N ASP A 33 20.12 10.49 -34.40
CA ASP A 33 21.25 10.85 -35.26
C ASP A 33 22.14 9.71 -35.82
N SER A 34 21.70 8.46 -35.78
CA SER A 34 22.52 7.40 -36.40
C SER A 34 21.77 6.67 -37.50
N PHE A 35 22.13 6.95 -38.76
CA PHE A 35 21.59 6.34 -39.98
C PHE A 35 21.59 4.80 -39.93
N PHE A 36 22.60 4.20 -39.33
CA PHE A 36 22.77 2.74 -39.22
C PHE A 36 21.80 2.09 -38.25
N PHE A 37 21.25 2.81 -37.27
CA PHE A 37 20.35 2.28 -36.26
C PHE A 37 18.88 2.67 -36.48
N GLN A 38 18.57 3.37 -37.54
CA GLN A 38 17.22 3.83 -37.85
C GLN A 38 16.17 2.70 -37.93
N PRO A 39 16.46 1.53 -38.54
CA PRO A 39 15.51 0.41 -38.52
C PRO A 39 15.21 -0.09 -37.11
N LEU A 40 16.24 -0.17 -36.26
CA LEU A 40 16.09 -0.62 -34.87
C LEU A 40 15.36 0.42 -34.01
N THR A 41 15.61 1.68 -34.24
CA THR A 41 14.90 2.80 -33.57
C THR A 41 13.42 2.80 -33.94
N ASN A 42 13.08 2.57 -35.19
CA ASN A 42 11.70 2.46 -35.64
C ASN A 42 10.99 1.27 -34.99
N GLU A 43 11.65 0.12 -34.90
CA GLU A 43 11.09 -1.07 -34.28
C GLU A 43 10.86 -0.89 -32.78
N VAL A 44 11.82 -0.30 -32.08
CA VAL A 44 11.67 0.04 -30.65
C VAL A 44 10.53 1.04 -30.44
N THR A 45 10.36 2.01 -31.33
CA THR A 45 9.27 2.98 -31.27
C THR A 45 7.90 2.31 -31.51
N ASN A 46 7.84 1.36 -32.45
CA ASN A 46 6.63 0.58 -32.73
C ASN A 46 6.24 -0.31 -31.54
N ILE A 47 7.22 -1.03 -30.97
CA ILE A 47 7.00 -1.85 -29.76
C ILE A 47 6.52 -0.98 -28.59
N ARG A 48 7.12 0.18 -28.40
CA ARG A 48 6.72 1.13 -27.35
C ARG A 48 5.28 1.63 -27.55
N ARG A 49 4.89 1.96 -28.80
CA ARG A 49 3.52 2.36 -29.14
C ARG A 49 2.55 1.23 -28.88
N SER A 50 2.84 0.04 -29.35
CA SER A 50 2.01 -1.15 -29.13
C SER A 50 1.83 -1.48 -27.64
N LEU A 51 2.89 -1.37 -26.83
CA LEU A 51 2.81 -1.55 -25.40
C LEU A 51 1.95 -0.46 -24.70
N LEU A 52 2.02 0.78 -25.17
CA LEU A 52 1.21 1.86 -24.65
C LEU A 52 -0.27 1.65 -24.98
N GLU A 53 -0.56 1.31 -26.23
CA GLU A 53 -1.91 1.01 -26.69
C GLU A 53 -2.52 -0.21 -25.97
N ALA A 54 -1.73 -1.27 -25.79
CA ALA A 54 -2.16 -2.43 -25.01
C ALA A 54 -2.43 -2.10 -23.54
N ARG A 55 -1.64 -1.22 -22.94
CA ARG A 55 -1.88 -0.74 -21.57
C ARG A 55 -3.15 0.09 -21.46
N ILE A 56 -3.38 0.99 -22.42
CA ILE A 56 -4.60 1.81 -22.46
C ILE A 56 -5.83 0.91 -22.67
N ALA A 57 -5.78 -0.01 -23.61
CA ALA A 57 -6.86 -0.96 -23.86
C ALA A 57 -7.16 -1.84 -22.65
N ALA A 58 -6.14 -2.38 -21.97
CA ALA A 58 -6.32 -3.16 -20.75
C ALA A 58 -6.89 -2.32 -19.60
N SER A 59 -6.50 -1.05 -19.50
CA SER A 59 -7.01 -0.11 -18.50
C SER A 59 -8.49 0.22 -18.76
N GLU A 60 -8.88 0.45 -20.01
CA GLU A 60 -10.28 0.72 -20.39
C GLU A 60 -11.16 -0.53 -20.26
N GLU A 61 -10.66 -1.71 -20.61
CA GLU A 61 -11.37 -2.98 -20.42
C GLU A 61 -11.60 -3.27 -18.92
N ALA A 62 -10.61 -3.03 -18.08
CA ALA A 62 -10.74 -3.14 -16.62
C ALA A 62 -11.78 -2.15 -16.08
N LYS A 63 -11.78 -0.90 -16.57
CA LYS A 63 -12.74 0.13 -16.18
C LYS A 63 -14.17 -0.22 -16.59
N VAL A 64 -14.36 -0.63 -17.85
CA VAL A 64 -15.67 -1.09 -18.37
C VAL A 64 -16.16 -2.33 -17.63
N SER A 65 -15.26 -3.25 -17.29
CA SER A 65 -15.59 -4.44 -16.48
C SER A 65 -16.03 -4.06 -15.07
N LEU A 66 -15.41 -3.05 -14.46
CA LEU A 66 -15.80 -2.51 -13.14
C LEU A 66 -17.16 -1.80 -13.19
N GLU A 67 -17.45 -1.06 -14.25
CA GLU A 67 -18.73 -0.33 -14.43
C GLU A 67 -19.91 -1.27 -14.76
N ARG A 68 -19.68 -2.37 -15.47
CA ARG A 68 -20.71 -3.35 -15.82
C ARG A 68 -21.16 -4.25 -14.66
N LEU A 69 -20.43 -4.28 -13.57
CA LEU A 69 -20.82 -5.06 -12.39
C LEU A 69 -21.74 -4.21 -11.51
N ASP A 70 -23.02 -4.31 -11.73
CA ASP A 70 -24.12 -3.86 -10.84
C ASP A 70 -24.11 -4.62 -9.48
N SER A 71 -23.00 -5.23 -9.15
CA SER A 71 -22.78 -6.09 -8.02
C SER A 71 -22.17 -5.29 -6.85
N PRO A 72 -22.57 -5.60 -5.60
CA PRO A 72 -21.96 -4.99 -4.42
C PRO A 72 -20.45 -5.21 -4.39
N TRP A 73 -19.72 -4.35 -3.68
CA TRP A 73 -18.29 -4.48 -3.50
C TRP A 73 -17.95 -5.83 -2.84
N THR A 74 -17.26 -6.70 -3.59
CA THR A 74 -16.70 -7.95 -3.07
C THR A 74 -15.22 -7.76 -2.72
N ALA A 75 -14.65 -8.70 -1.96
CA ALA A 75 -13.23 -8.69 -1.62
C ALA A 75 -12.35 -8.74 -2.88
N GLU A 76 -12.74 -9.52 -3.90
CA GLU A 76 -12.03 -9.64 -5.18
C GLU A 76 -12.07 -8.33 -5.97
N ARG A 77 -13.24 -7.68 -6.03
CA ARG A 77 -13.42 -6.39 -6.69
C ARG A 77 -12.59 -5.31 -6.02
N LEU A 78 -12.60 -5.26 -4.70
CA LEU A 78 -11.78 -4.34 -3.90
C LEU A 78 -10.29 -4.58 -4.16
N LYS A 79 -9.85 -5.83 -4.13
CA LYS A 79 -8.46 -6.23 -4.42
C LYS A 79 -8.01 -5.78 -5.80
N GLN A 80 -8.84 -6.00 -6.82
CA GLN A 80 -8.55 -5.59 -8.19
C GLN A 80 -8.49 -4.07 -8.33
N PHE A 81 -9.46 -3.36 -7.77
CA PHE A 81 -9.49 -1.90 -7.76
C PHE A 81 -8.23 -1.31 -7.11
N ILE A 82 -7.87 -1.80 -5.93
CA ILE A 82 -6.69 -1.31 -5.20
C ILE A 82 -5.40 -1.65 -5.95
N LYS A 83 -5.28 -2.85 -6.51
CA LYS A 83 -4.12 -3.23 -7.34
C LYS A 83 -3.94 -2.28 -8.53
N ASN A 84 -5.02 -1.94 -9.20
CA ASN A 84 -5.00 -1.01 -10.32
C ASN A 84 -4.68 0.43 -9.89
N THR A 85 -5.24 0.88 -8.76
CA THR A 85 -5.05 2.24 -8.25
C THR A 85 -3.66 2.45 -7.65
N LEU A 86 -3.17 1.49 -6.89
CA LEU A 86 -1.87 1.61 -6.20
C LEU A 86 -0.67 1.25 -7.08
N HIS A 87 -0.88 0.69 -8.28
CA HIS A 87 0.21 0.36 -9.21
C HIS A 87 1.34 -0.47 -8.54
N GLY A 88 0.97 -1.43 -7.71
CA GLY A 88 1.91 -2.28 -6.97
C GLY A 88 2.50 -1.69 -5.69
N ARG A 89 2.03 -0.52 -5.25
CA ARG A 89 2.38 0.02 -3.92
C ARG A 89 1.67 -0.76 -2.82
N THR A 90 2.35 -0.90 -1.69
CA THR A 90 1.81 -1.57 -0.50
C THR A 90 1.04 -0.59 0.36
N ILE A 91 -0.08 -1.02 0.94
CA ILE A 91 -0.82 -0.23 1.93
C ILE A 91 -0.13 -0.35 3.27
N VAL A 92 0.01 0.79 3.95
CA VAL A 92 0.41 0.86 5.35
C VAL A 92 -0.67 1.60 6.11
N VAL A 93 -1.24 0.94 7.12
CA VAL A 93 -2.20 1.53 8.05
C VAL A 93 -1.50 1.75 9.38
N VAL A 94 -1.71 2.91 10.00
CA VAL A 94 -1.21 3.23 11.34
C VAL A 94 -2.38 3.67 12.19
N SER A 95 -2.58 3.02 13.34
CA SER A 95 -3.66 3.36 14.25
C SER A 95 -3.31 3.02 15.71
N ASN A 96 -4.00 3.63 16.67
CA ASN A 96 -3.85 3.22 18.07
C ASN A 96 -4.42 1.81 18.29
N ARG A 97 -5.63 1.56 17.79
CA ARG A 97 -6.29 0.26 17.94
C ARG A 97 -5.75 -0.77 16.95
N GLU A 98 -5.47 -1.95 17.48
CA GLU A 98 -5.07 -3.11 16.73
C GLU A 98 -6.29 -3.96 16.30
N PRO A 99 -6.20 -4.70 15.17
CA PRO A 99 -7.30 -5.54 14.70
C PRO A 99 -7.44 -6.86 15.47
N TYR A 100 -6.37 -7.36 16.07
CA TYR A 100 -6.34 -8.62 16.82
C TYR A 100 -5.65 -8.40 18.16
N ILE A 101 -6.35 -8.64 19.26
CA ILE A 101 -5.82 -8.56 20.62
C ILE A 101 -5.62 -9.96 21.15
N HIS A 102 -4.42 -10.29 21.62
CA HIS A 102 -4.12 -11.60 22.17
C HIS A 102 -4.12 -11.55 23.69
N THR A 103 -4.81 -12.51 24.27
CA THR A 103 -4.94 -12.65 25.73
C THR A 103 -4.55 -14.06 26.16
N LYS A 104 -3.97 -14.15 27.34
CA LYS A 104 -3.60 -15.43 27.94
C LYS A 104 -4.70 -15.90 28.89
N ILE A 105 -5.29 -17.06 28.60
CA ILE A 105 -6.25 -17.74 29.46
C ILE A 105 -5.66 -19.07 29.90
N GLY A 106 -5.16 -19.15 31.14
CA GLY A 106 -4.39 -20.29 31.64
C GLY A 106 -3.10 -20.48 30.85
N ASN A 107 -2.95 -21.63 30.18
CA ASN A 107 -1.78 -21.92 29.33
C ASN A 107 -2.03 -21.69 27.82
N LYS A 108 -3.22 -21.20 27.46
CA LYS A 108 -3.57 -20.96 26.05
C LYS A 108 -3.58 -19.47 25.76
N ILE A 109 -3.10 -19.13 24.56
CA ILE A 109 -3.23 -17.79 24.00
C ILE A 109 -4.42 -17.80 23.06
N ASN A 110 -5.37 -16.91 23.32
CA ASN A 110 -6.54 -16.70 22.49
C ASN A 110 -6.45 -15.30 21.89
N TYR A 111 -7.18 -15.07 20.81
CA TYR A 111 -7.32 -13.74 20.24
C TYR A 111 -8.80 -13.37 20.09
N TYR A 112 -9.05 -12.08 20.05
CA TYR A 112 -10.38 -11.53 19.76
C TYR A 112 -10.29 -10.22 18.97
N PHE A 113 -11.37 -9.89 18.29
CA PHE A 113 -11.53 -8.61 17.61
C PHE A 113 -12.04 -7.56 18.60
N PRO A 114 -11.38 -6.39 18.68
CA PRO A 114 -11.92 -5.30 19.49
C PRO A 114 -13.19 -4.73 18.85
N ALA A 115 -14.14 -4.34 19.65
CA ALA A 115 -15.32 -3.60 19.20
C ALA A 115 -14.88 -2.18 18.75
N SER A 116 -14.63 -2.00 17.46
CA SER A 116 -14.15 -0.74 16.88
C SER A 116 -14.66 -0.58 15.45
N GLY A 117 -15.41 0.50 15.19
CA GLY A 117 -15.89 0.83 13.85
C GLY A 117 -14.73 1.01 12.84
N MET A 118 -13.60 1.57 13.27
CA MET A 118 -12.42 1.70 12.44
C MET A 118 -11.84 0.33 12.04
N VAL A 119 -11.68 -0.59 12.99
CA VAL A 119 -11.19 -1.95 12.70
C VAL A 119 -12.15 -2.66 11.75
N THR A 120 -13.46 -2.61 12.02
CA THR A 120 -14.48 -3.21 11.15
C THR A 120 -14.46 -2.66 9.72
N ALA A 121 -14.15 -1.38 9.54
CA ALA A 121 -14.09 -0.76 8.22
C ALA A 121 -12.79 -1.07 7.46
N ILE A 122 -11.65 -1.11 8.14
CA ILE A 122 -10.32 -1.23 7.51
C ILE A 122 -9.89 -2.69 7.35
N GLU A 123 -10.28 -3.58 8.24
CA GLU A 123 -9.89 -5.00 8.23
C GLU A 123 -10.19 -5.69 6.89
N PRO A 124 -11.40 -5.56 6.28
CA PRO A 124 -11.67 -6.16 4.98
C PRO A 124 -10.76 -5.64 3.87
N VAL A 125 -10.36 -4.36 3.93
CA VAL A 125 -9.42 -3.76 2.98
C VAL A 125 -8.06 -4.41 3.11
N MET A 126 -7.54 -4.55 4.32
CA MET A 126 -6.25 -5.18 4.59
C MET A 126 -6.22 -6.65 4.19
N GLN A 127 -7.29 -7.39 4.47
CA GLN A 127 -7.42 -8.80 4.04
C GLN A 127 -7.45 -8.93 2.51
N ALA A 128 -8.12 -8.02 1.81
CA ALA A 128 -8.20 -8.04 0.36
C ALA A 128 -6.87 -7.66 -0.33
N THR A 129 -6.08 -6.76 0.25
CA THR A 129 -4.95 -6.13 -0.41
C THR A 129 -3.59 -6.56 0.11
N GLY A 130 -3.54 -7.09 1.32
CA GLY A 130 -2.30 -7.30 2.04
C GLY A 130 -1.73 -5.98 2.59
N GLY A 131 -0.45 -5.98 2.91
CA GLY A 131 0.24 -4.79 3.42
C GLY A 131 0.65 -4.91 4.87
N THR A 132 0.77 -3.77 5.54
CA THR A 132 1.20 -3.72 6.94
C THR A 132 0.26 -2.82 7.75
N TRP A 133 -0.25 -3.36 8.85
CA TRP A 133 -0.98 -2.59 9.85
C TRP A 133 -0.08 -2.39 11.06
N ILE A 134 0.18 -1.14 11.43
CA ILE A 134 1.00 -0.76 12.58
C ILE A 134 0.05 -0.27 13.67
N ALA A 135 0.09 -0.91 14.85
CA ALA A 135 -0.79 -0.58 15.95
C ALA A 135 -0.13 -0.80 17.31
N HIS A 136 -0.66 -0.14 18.35
CA HIS A 136 -0.27 -0.40 19.72
C HIS A 136 -0.74 -1.80 20.17
N GLY A 137 0.15 -2.58 20.77
CA GLY A 137 -0.17 -3.86 21.38
C GLY A 137 -0.68 -3.70 22.77
N SER A 138 -1.97 -3.88 22.98
CA SER A 138 -2.66 -3.67 24.26
C SER A 138 -2.99 -4.97 25.01
N GLY A 139 -2.88 -6.13 24.36
CA GLY A 139 -3.15 -7.44 24.96
C GLY A 139 -1.99 -7.98 25.80
N ASP A 140 -2.31 -8.64 26.89
CA ASP A 140 -1.31 -9.21 27.82
C ASP A 140 -0.47 -10.34 27.21
N ALA A 141 -0.95 -10.97 26.13
CA ALA A 141 -0.21 -11.98 25.37
C ALA A 141 0.33 -11.48 24.02
N ASP A 142 0.17 -10.21 23.68
CA ASP A 142 0.59 -9.69 22.39
C ASP A 142 2.10 -9.79 22.15
N LYS A 143 2.89 -9.60 23.19
CA LYS A 143 4.36 -9.77 23.14
C LYS A 143 4.81 -11.20 22.94
N LEU A 144 3.94 -12.16 23.21
CA LEU A 144 4.27 -13.59 23.12
C LEU A 144 4.06 -14.16 21.72
N VAL A 145 3.31 -13.48 20.87
CA VAL A 145 2.91 -13.97 19.54
C VAL A 145 3.63 -13.28 18.39
N VAL A 146 4.42 -12.25 18.65
CA VAL A 146 5.18 -11.54 17.62
C VAL A 146 6.57 -12.15 17.41
N ASP A 147 7.12 -11.90 16.22
CA ASP A 147 8.50 -12.23 15.90
C ASP A 147 9.50 -11.20 16.52
N LYS A 148 10.81 -11.41 16.26
CA LYS A 148 11.89 -10.53 16.71
C LYS A 148 11.80 -9.07 16.19
N ASN A 149 10.94 -8.79 15.21
CA ASN A 149 10.71 -7.47 14.62
C ASN A 149 9.32 -6.91 15.01
N ASP A 150 8.70 -7.44 16.07
CA ASP A 150 7.36 -7.09 16.54
C ASP A 150 6.25 -7.30 15.50
N ARG A 151 6.38 -8.33 14.66
CA ARG A 151 5.45 -8.64 13.58
C ARG A 151 4.77 -9.98 13.79
N LEU A 152 3.52 -10.07 13.33
CA LEU A 152 2.83 -11.34 13.16
C LEU A 152 1.98 -11.30 11.89
N GLN A 153 1.70 -12.46 11.33
CA GLN A 153 0.82 -12.62 10.18
C GLN A 153 -0.62 -12.79 10.66
N VAL A 154 -1.53 -12.05 10.07
CA VAL A 154 -2.96 -12.02 10.45
C VAL A 154 -3.86 -12.08 9.21
N PRO A 155 -5.11 -12.59 9.33
CA PRO A 155 -5.73 -13.27 10.49
C PRO A 155 -4.94 -14.50 10.95
N PRO A 156 -4.99 -14.91 12.24
CA PRO A 156 -4.24 -16.06 12.71
C PRO A 156 -4.57 -17.37 11.99
N ASP A 157 -5.83 -17.55 11.57
CA ASP A 157 -6.30 -18.78 10.92
C ASP A 157 -6.05 -18.79 9.40
N ASP A 158 -5.98 -17.61 8.75
CA ASP A 158 -5.77 -17.46 7.31
C ASP A 158 -4.98 -16.18 7.00
N PRO A 159 -3.65 -16.20 7.16
CA PRO A 159 -2.81 -15.01 7.06
C PRO A 159 -2.90 -14.29 5.72
N LYS A 160 -3.25 -13.02 5.74
CA LYS A 160 -3.42 -12.15 4.56
C LYS A 160 -2.50 -10.93 4.56
N TYR A 161 -2.14 -10.41 5.73
CA TYR A 161 -1.31 -9.21 5.86
C TYR A 161 -0.45 -9.27 7.15
N THR A 162 0.44 -8.30 7.31
CA THR A 162 1.33 -8.20 8.47
C THR A 162 0.77 -7.20 9.48
N LEU A 163 0.57 -7.62 10.72
CA LEU A 163 0.39 -6.72 11.85
C LEU A 163 1.75 -6.48 12.52
N ARG A 164 2.17 -5.21 12.59
CA ARG A 164 3.35 -4.81 13.34
C ARG A 164 2.92 -4.05 14.59
N ARG A 165 3.42 -4.48 15.74
CA ARG A 165 3.08 -3.87 17.02
C ARG A 165 4.08 -2.81 17.43
N VAL A 166 3.59 -1.80 18.13
CA VAL A 166 4.37 -0.78 18.82
C VAL A 166 4.02 -0.90 20.29
N TRP A 167 5.01 -0.82 21.13
CA TRP A 167 4.85 -0.96 22.58
C TRP A 167 4.91 0.42 23.21
N LEU A 168 3.80 0.85 23.76
CA LEU A 168 3.67 2.11 24.47
C LEU A 168 3.52 1.83 25.97
N THR A 169 4.02 2.72 26.77
CA THR A 169 3.71 2.77 28.20
C THR A 169 2.31 3.35 28.42
N ASP A 170 1.72 3.07 29.57
CA ASP A 170 0.41 3.62 29.94
C ASP A 170 0.40 5.16 29.91
N ASP A 171 1.52 5.79 30.30
CA ASP A 171 1.63 7.25 30.30
C ASP A 171 1.75 7.83 28.89
N GLU A 172 2.48 7.14 28.00
CA GLU A 172 2.52 7.51 26.58
C GLU A 172 1.15 7.39 25.92
N GLU A 173 0.43 6.28 26.14
CA GLU A 173 -0.92 6.11 25.59
C GLU A 173 -1.90 7.15 26.16
N LYS A 174 -1.89 7.40 27.46
CA LYS A 174 -2.70 8.44 28.09
C LYS A 174 -2.40 9.82 27.52
N GLY A 175 -1.13 10.18 27.39
CA GLY A 175 -0.73 11.48 26.88
C GLY A 175 -1.14 11.71 25.43
N TYR A 176 -0.74 10.81 24.51
CA TYR A 176 -0.98 11.06 23.08
C TYR A 176 -2.40 10.70 22.64
N TYR A 177 -2.95 9.55 23.09
CA TYR A 177 -4.23 9.08 22.59
C TYR A 177 -5.41 9.70 23.33
N TYR A 178 -5.45 9.56 24.64
CA TYR A 178 -6.56 10.11 25.42
C TYR A 178 -6.48 11.63 25.56
N GLY A 179 -5.34 12.17 25.95
CA GLY A 179 -5.16 13.60 26.15
C GLY A 179 -5.11 14.37 24.84
N PHE A 180 -4.05 14.19 24.05
CA PHE A 180 -3.88 15.00 22.83
C PHE A 180 -4.91 14.66 21.73
N SER A 181 -5.05 13.38 21.37
CA SER A 181 -5.93 13.02 20.23
C SER A 181 -7.39 13.20 20.55
N ASN A 182 -7.88 12.63 21.68
CA ASN A 182 -9.31 12.60 21.95
C ASN A 182 -9.83 13.88 22.63
N GLU A 183 -9.07 14.46 23.55
CA GLU A 183 -9.53 15.63 24.30
C GLU A 183 -9.22 16.96 23.62
N ALA A 184 -8.13 17.02 22.84
CA ALA A 184 -7.72 18.24 22.16
C ALA A 184 -8.01 18.22 20.66
N LEU A 185 -7.44 17.28 19.89
CA LEU A 185 -7.48 17.30 18.44
C LEU A 185 -8.84 16.88 17.87
N TYR A 186 -9.45 15.83 18.40
CA TYR A 186 -10.72 15.30 17.91
C TYR A 186 -11.87 16.30 17.96
N PRO A 187 -12.10 17.05 19.07
CA PRO A 187 -13.11 18.11 19.09
C PRO A 187 -12.87 19.20 18.05
N LEU A 188 -11.61 19.57 17.79
CA LEU A 188 -11.27 20.55 16.74
C LEU A 188 -11.60 20.02 15.34
N CYS A 189 -11.28 18.76 15.05
CA CYS A 189 -11.57 18.13 13.76
C CYS A 189 -13.07 17.99 13.48
N LEU A 190 -13.87 17.78 14.52
CA LEU A 190 -15.33 17.68 14.42
C LEU A 190 -16.04 19.04 14.42
N MET A 191 -15.30 20.15 14.48
CA MET A 191 -15.88 21.50 14.69
C MET A 191 -16.86 21.53 15.90
N ALA A 192 -16.59 20.70 16.91
CA ALA A 192 -17.37 20.68 18.13
C ALA A 192 -17.17 22.00 18.87
N HIS A 193 -18.26 22.65 19.31
CA HIS A 193 -18.20 23.90 20.05
C HIS A 193 -17.71 23.74 21.49
N THR A 194 -17.03 22.63 21.79
CA THR A 194 -16.40 22.37 23.07
C THR A 194 -14.97 22.89 23.03
N ARG A 195 -14.55 23.56 24.11
CA ARG A 195 -13.18 24.05 24.26
C ARG A 195 -12.23 22.86 24.38
N PRO A 196 -11.21 22.74 23.50
CA PRO A 196 -10.23 21.67 23.63
C PRO A 196 -9.46 21.82 24.95
N ILE A 197 -9.19 20.69 25.59
CA ILE A 197 -8.42 20.61 26.82
C ILE A 197 -7.04 20.06 26.47
N PHE A 198 -6.00 20.80 26.80
CA PHE A 198 -4.63 20.34 26.68
C PHE A 198 -4.12 20.09 28.10
N SER A 199 -3.86 18.84 28.46
CA SER A 199 -3.15 18.49 29.70
C SER A 199 -1.66 18.57 29.46
N GLU A 200 -0.93 19.17 30.41
CA GLU A 200 0.54 19.20 30.45
C GLU A 200 1.12 17.82 30.83
#